data_48c2a1f5e5c961768a4c6c3c11dbcc4f
#
_entry.id   48c2a1f5e5c961768a4c6c3c11dbcc4f
#
_cell.length_a   1.000
_cell.length_b   1.000
_cell.length_c   1.000
_cell.angle_alpha   90.00
_cell.angle_beta   90.00
_cell.angle_gamma   90.00
#
_symmetry.space_group_name_H-M   'P 1'
#
loop_
_entity.id
_entity.type
_entity.pdbx_description
1 polymer ?
#
loop_
_entity_poly.entity_id
_entity_poly.type
_entity_poly.pdbx_seq_one_letter_code
_entity_poly.pdbx_strand_id
1 'polypeptide(L)'
;MRKEKEAHYTLSTVFKDVGVPDTMVVDGAKAQVLGEFRKKCREADCRLRQTEPYSPFSNAAEGAIRELKKATGRALTSSQCPKRLWDDCLELQSFIRSHTALDIWQLKGEVPQTILTGHTADVSQFYELGWYEWVMYHDSAIGFPEDKFCLGR
;
A
#
# COMPACT_ATOMS: atom_id res chain seq x y z
N MET A 1 14.04 9.91 8.43
CA MET A 1 14.40 8.93 7.38
C MET A 1 14.86 7.66 8.08
N ARG A 2 14.15 6.56 7.89
CA ARG A 2 14.60 5.25 8.37
C ARG A 2 15.86 4.88 7.61
N LYS A 3 16.84 4.35 8.31
CA LYS A 3 18.14 3.99 7.70
C LYS A 3 17.93 2.79 6.77
N GLU A 4 18.61 2.78 5.62
CA GLU A 4 18.61 1.62 4.67
C GLU A 4 18.89 0.26 5.37
N LYS A 5 19.60 0.31 6.50
CA LYS A 5 19.88 -0.87 7.35
C LYS A 5 18.64 -1.54 7.94
N GLU A 6 17.49 -0.87 7.93
CA GLU A 6 16.22 -1.40 8.52
C GLU A 6 15.31 -2.08 7.50
N ALA A 7 15.68 -2.13 6.21
CA ALA A 7 14.88 -2.75 5.16
C ALA A 7 14.53 -4.23 5.43
N HIS A 8 15.39 -4.96 6.14
CA HIS A 8 15.14 -6.34 6.52
C HIS A 8 14.02 -6.53 7.56
N TYR A 9 13.73 -5.52 8.38
CA TYR A 9 12.58 -5.57 9.30
C TYR A 9 11.27 -5.46 8.53
N THR A 10 11.20 -4.51 7.57
CA THR A 10 10.03 -4.37 6.69
C THR A 10 9.79 -5.66 5.89
N LEU A 11 10.85 -6.29 5.39
CA LEU A 11 10.75 -7.58 4.70
C LEU A 11 10.13 -8.67 5.58
N SER A 12 10.52 -8.73 6.85
CA SER A 12 9.96 -9.71 7.80
C SER A 12 8.48 -9.50 8.05
N THR A 13 8.04 -8.23 8.12
CA THR A 13 6.62 -7.90 8.25
C THR A 13 5.85 -8.33 7.00
N VAL A 14 6.37 -8.02 5.81
CA VAL A 14 5.75 -8.44 4.54
C VAL A 14 5.63 -9.97 4.46
N PHE A 15 6.68 -10.72 4.80
CA PHE A 15 6.63 -12.18 4.79
C PHE A 15 5.60 -12.76 5.76
N LYS A 16 5.42 -12.11 6.91
CA LYS A 16 4.43 -12.51 7.90
C LYS A 16 2.99 -12.21 7.45
N ASP A 17 2.76 -11.04 6.89
CA ASP A 17 1.41 -10.53 6.62
C ASP A 17 0.87 -10.99 5.25
N VAL A 18 1.75 -11.09 4.26
CA VAL A 18 1.40 -11.39 2.86
C VAL A 18 1.82 -12.81 2.45
N GLY A 19 2.84 -13.35 3.11
CA GLY A 19 3.49 -14.61 2.73
C GLY A 19 4.81 -14.40 2.00
N VAL A 20 5.51 -15.50 1.76
CA VAL A 20 6.84 -15.49 1.10
C VAL A 20 6.66 -15.75 -0.39
N PRO A 21 7.07 -14.83 -1.27
CA PRO A 21 7.01 -15.07 -2.71
C PRO A 21 8.17 -15.97 -3.16
N ASP A 22 7.96 -16.78 -4.20
CA ASP A 22 9.02 -17.60 -4.81
C ASP A 22 10.17 -16.74 -5.34
N THR A 23 9.86 -15.57 -5.86
CA THR A 23 10.85 -14.65 -6.44
C THR A 23 10.52 -13.21 -6.09
N MET A 24 11.51 -12.49 -5.60
CA MET A 24 11.45 -11.06 -5.36
C MET A 24 12.39 -10.32 -6.30
N VAL A 25 11.85 -9.33 -7.01
CA VAL A 25 12.63 -8.47 -7.90
C VAL A 25 13.03 -7.20 -7.14
N VAL A 26 14.32 -6.89 -7.16
CA VAL A 26 14.89 -5.72 -6.46
C VAL A 26 15.75 -4.88 -7.41
N ASP A 27 15.89 -3.60 -7.06
CA ASP A 27 16.70 -2.66 -7.82
C ASP A 27 18.17 -2.84 -7.51
N GLY A 28 19.09 -3.07 -7.60
CA GLY A 28 20.49 -3.26 -7.21
C GLY A 28 20.97 -2.43 -6.02
N ALA A 29 20.09 -1.86 -5.22
CA ALA A 29 20.48 -1.15 -4.00
C ALA A 29 21.24 -2.10 -3.06
N LYS A 30 22.42 -1.65 -2.57
CA LYS A 30 23.29 -2.48 -1.71
C LYS A 30 22.57 -3.04 -0.48
N ALA A 31 21.63 -2.29 0.07
CA ALA A 31 20.84 -2.71 1.22
C ALA A 31 19.91 -3.91 0.94
N GLN A 32 19.51 -4.11 -0.32
CA GLN A 32 18.62 -5.19 -0.74
C GLN A 32 19.39 -6.39 -1.30
N VAL A 33 20.53 -6.16 -1.92
CA VAL A 33 21.34 -7.21 -2.59
C VAL A 33 22.33 -7.87 -1.62
N LEU A 34 22.73 -7.16 -0.57
CA LEU A 34 23.73 -7.60 0.40
C LEU A 34 23.19 -7.62 1.83
N GLY A 35 23.90 -8.30 2.73
CA GLY A 35 23.63 -8.27 4.18
C GLY A 35 22.39 -9.05 4.61
N GLU A 36 21.74 -8.54 5.66
CA GLU A 36 20.64 -9.21 6.35
C GLU A 36 19.39 -9.40 5.46
N PHE A 37 19.12 -8.49 4.54
CA PHE A 37 17.99 -8.62 3.60
C PHE A 37 18.13 -9.87 2.74
N ARG A 38 19.30 -10.05 2.12
CA ARG A 38 19.59 -11.25 1.30
C ARG A 38 19.59 -12.53 2.11
N LYS A 39 20.10 -12.47 3.35
CA LYS A 39 20.10 -13.61 4.27
C LYS A 39 18.68 -14.05 4.58
N LYS A 40 17.78 -13.12 4.92
CA LYS A 40 16.36 -13.41 5.18
C LYS A 40 15.63 -13.99 3.98
N CYS A 41 15.88 -13.47 2.77
CA CYS A 41 15.32 -14.07 1.56
C CYS A 41 15.77 -15.52 1.39
N ARG A 42 17.05 -15.84 1.64
CA ARG A 42 17.55 -17.21 1.58
C ARG A 42 16.96 -18.12 2.63
N GLU A 43 16.84 -17.63 3.86
CA GLU A 43 16.24 -18.39 4.98
C GLU A 43 14.77 -18.73 4.72
N ALA A 44 14.08 -17.86 3.97
CA ALA A 44 12.69 -18.04 3.56
C ALA A 44 12.53 -18.74 2.19
N ASP A 45 13.60 -19.22 1.58
CA ASP A 45 13.63 -19.83 0.22
C ASP A 45 13.10 -18.91 -0.90
N CYS A 46 13.19 -17.59 -0.70
CA CYS A 46 12.81 -16.58 -1.68
C CYS A 46 13.99 -16.24 -2.60
N ARG A 47 13.80 -16.40 -3.90
CA ARG A 47 14.82 -16.05 -4.91
C ARG A 47 14.89 -14.55 -5.12
N LEU A 48 16.09 -13.96 -4.99
CA LEU A 48 16.32 -12.57 -5.35
C LEU A 48 16.76 -12.46 -6.80
N ARG A 49 16.00 -11.71 -7.60
CA ARG A 49 16.35 -11.29 -8.95
C ARG A 49 16.61 -9.80 -8.97
N GLN A 50 17.79 -9.40 -9.40
CA GLN A 50 18.13 -7.99 -9.57
C GLN A 50 17.67 -7.51 -10.96
N THR A 51 17.09 -6.30 -11.01
CA THR A 51 16.80 -5.64 -12.29
C THR A 51 18.09 -5.24 -13.01
N GLU A 52 18.06 -5.27 -14.32
CA GLU A 52 19.19 -4.80 -15.11
C GLU A 52 19.38 -3.29 -14.96
N PRO A 53 20.61 -2.80 -14.86
CA PRO A 53 20.89 -1.37 -14.86
C PRO A 53 20.31 -0.70 -16.11
N TYR A 54 19.76 0.49 -15.95
CA TYR A 54 19.18 1.30 -17.03
C TYR A 54 17.96 0.70 -17.75
N SER A 55 17.29 -0.27 -17.14
CA SER A 55 16.06 -0.87 -17.66
C SER A 55 14.82 -0.39 -16.88
N PRO A 56 14.31 0.82 -17.17
CA PRO A 56 13.22 1.42 -16.38
C PRO A 56 11.90 0.65 -16.48
N PHE A 57 11.73 -0.17 -17.51
CA PHE A 57 10.54 -1.01 -17.70
C PHE A 57 10.59 -2.33 -16.92
N SER A 58 11.74 -2.71 -16.39
CA SER A 58 11.91 -3.97 -15.66
C SER A 58 11.44 -3.90 -14.21
N ASN A 59 11.20 -2.70 -13.66
CA ASN A 59 10.74 -2.51 -12.29
C ASN A 59 9.27 -2.09 -12.26
N ALA A 60 8.37 -3.08 -12.24
CA ALA A 60 6.93 -2.83 -12.15
C ALA A 60 6.53 -2.05 -10.87
N ALA A 61 7.33 -2.15 -9.80
CA ALA A 61 7.09 -1.43 -8.55
C ALA A 61 7.24 0.09 -8.72
N GLU A 62 8.20 0.56 -9.52
CA GLU A 62 8.34 2.00 -9.79
C GLU A 62 7.12 2.57 -10.52
N GLY A 63 6.60 1.84 -11.48
CA GLY A 63 5.36 2.19 -12.17
C GLY A 63 4.18 2.27 -11.19
N ALA A 64 4.01 1.26 -10.35
CA ALA A 64 2.96 1.21 -9.34
C ALA A 64 3.08 2.37 -8.32
N ILE A 65 4.27 2.66 -7.82
CA ILE A 65 4.54 3.78 -6.90
C ILE A 65 4.20 5.14 -7.56
N ARG A 66 4.57 5.31 -8.82
CA ARG A 66 4.27 6.54 -9.57
C ARG A 66 2.76 6.75 -9.72
N GLU A 67 2.01 5.72 -10.09
CA GLU A 67 0.56 5.81 -10.21
C GLU A 67 -0.12 6.04 -8.84
N LEU A 68 0.35 5.38 -7.80
CA LEU A 68 -0.12 5.60 -6.43
C LEU A 68 0.09 7.05 -5.97
N LYS A 69 1.28 7.61 -6.21
CA LYS A 69 1.57 9.04 -5.91
C LYS A 69 0.65 9.99 -6.68
N LYS A 70 0.36 9.70 -7.95
CA LYS A 70 -0.59 10.49 -8.74
C LYS A 70 -2.01 10.42 -8.19
N ALA A 71 -2.48 9.22 -7.80
CA ALA A 71 -3.80 9.03 -7.22
C ALA A 71 -3.94 9.80 -5.90
N THR A 72 -2.93 9.67 -5.02
CA THR A 72 -2.85 10.43 -3.76
C THR A 72 -2.88 11.93 -3.99
N GLY A 73 -2.07 12.44 -4.93
CA GLY A 73 -2.05 13.87 -5.24
C GLY A 73 -3.40 14.39 -5.75
N ARG A 74 -4.10 13.61 -6.58
CA ARG A 74 -5.47 13.95 -7.03
C ARG A 74 -6.45 13.98 -5.87
N ALA A 75 -6.43 12.95 -5.02
CA ALA A 75 -7.33 12.87 -3.86
C ALA A 75 -7.12 14.04 -2.88
N LEU A 76 -5.88 14.38 -2.55
CA LEU A 76 -5.56 15.53 -1.70
C LEU A 76 -6.02 16.86 -2.30
N THR A 77 -5.87 17.03 -3.61
CA THR A 77 -6.25 18.27 -4.30
C THR A 77 -7.77 18.41 -4.40
N SER A 78 -8.46 17.34 -4.79
CA SER A 78 -9.94 17.37 -4.97
C SER A 78 -10.68 17.54 -3.65
N SER A 79 -10.20 16.93 -2.57
CA SER A 79 -10.82 17.02 -1.24
C SER A 79 -10.43 18.27 -0.46
N GLN A 80 -9.46 19.05 -0.95
CA GLN A 80 -8.84 20.17 -0.21
C GLN A 80 -8.28 19.74 1.17
N CYS A 81 -7.87 18.49 1.28
CA CYS A 81 -7.32 17.93 2.50
C CYS A 81 -5.97 18.59 2.85
N PRO A 82 -5.70 18.85 4.13
CA PRO A 82 -4.40 19.33 4.56
C PRO A 82 -3.27 18.38 4.14
N LYS A 83 -2.20 18.93 3.56
CA LYS A 83 -1.07 18.14 3.03
C LYS A 83 -0.39 17.25 4.08
N ARG A 84 -0.52 17.57 5.36
CA ARG A 84 0.04 16.73 6.45
C ARG A 84 -0.56 15.33 6.53
N LEU A 85 -1.77 15.12 5.98
CA LEU A 85 -2.46 13.82 5.93
C LEU A 85 -2.15 13.05 4.63
N TRP A 86 -1.01 13.33 4.01
CA TRP A 86 -0.61 12.69 2.76
C TRP A 86 -0.34 11.19 2.91
N ASP A 87 0.17 10.76 4.05
CA ASP A 87 0.48 9.38 4.38
C ASP A 87 -0.80 8.55 4.57
N ASP A 88 -1.78 9.06 5.33
CA ASP A 88 -3.09 8.42 5.48
C ASP A 88 -3.82 8.31 4.13
N CYS A 89 -3.75 9.38 3.32
CA CYS A 89 -4.30 9.36 1.96
C CYS A 89 -3.59 8.34 1.06
N LEU A 90 -2.28 8.22 1.16
CA LEU A 90 -1.48 7.24 0.42
C LEU A 90 -1.88 5.81 0.82
N GLU A 91 -2.07 5.57 2.11
CA GLU A 91 -2.50 4.27 2.63
C GLU A 91 -3.87 3.90 2.08
N LEU A 92 -4.86 4.80 2.16
CA LEU A 92 -6.18 4.59 1.57
C LEU A 92 -6.10 4.30 0.06
N GLN A 93 -5.33 5.08 -0.71
CA GLN A 93 -5.18 4.87 -2.15
C GLN A 93 -4.50 3.53 -2.47
N SER A 94 -3.58 3.10 -1.63
CA SER A 94 -2.96 1.77 -1.73
C SER A 94 -3.97 0.67 -1.48
N PHE A 95 -4.82 0.84 -0.46
CA PHE A 95 -5.88 -0.09 -0.11
C PHE A 95 -6.92 -0.19 -1.23
N ILE A 96 -7.43 0.93 -1.73
CA ILE A 96 -8.35 0.96 -2.88
C ILE A 96 -7.73 0.23 -4.08
N ARG A 97 -6.46 0.51 -4.39
CA ARG A 97 -5.76 -0.11 -5.51
C ARG A 97 -5.62 -1.63 -5.36
N SER A 98 -5.46 -2.14 -4.16
CA SER A 98 -5.39 -3.59 -3.91
C SER A 98 -6.74 -4.29 -4.02
N HIS A 99 -7.85 -3.56 -3.85
CA HIS A 99 -9.22 -4.09 -3.88
C HIS A 99 -9.96 -3.81 -5.19
N THR A 100 -9.35 -3.13 -6.14
CA THR A 100 -9.96 -2.83 -7.45
C THR A 100 -9.21 -3.51 -8.58
N ALA A 101 -9.92 -3.87 -9.64
CA ALA A 101 -9.33 -4.46 -10.83
C ALA A 101 -8.31 -3.51 -11.47
N LEU A 102 -7.15 -4.02 -11.84
CA LEU A 102 -6.08 -3.25 -12.44
C LEU A 102 -5.80 -3.76 -13.86
N ASP A 103 -5.84 -2.85 -14.82
CA ASP A 103 -5.41 -3.13 -16.19
C ASP A 103 -3.88 -3.19 -16.25
N ILE A 104 -3.33 -4.25 -15.67
CA ILE A 104 -1.91 -4.56 -15.68
C ILE A 104 -1.75 -5.95 -16.28
N TRP A 105 -0.85 -6.07 -17.22
CA TRP A 105 -0.54 -7.31 -17.92
C TRP A 105 -0.37 -8.53 -17.00
N GLN A 106 0.36 -8.34 -15.87
CA GLN A 106 0.64 -9.39 -14.91
C GLN A 106 -0.62 -9.88 -14.17
N LEU A 107 -1.60 -9.01 -13.99
CA LEU A 107 -2.83 -9.31 -13.28
C LEU A 107 -3.99 -9.68 -14.20
N LYS A 108 -3.84 -9.50 -15.52
CA LYS A 108 -4.88 -9.83 -16.52
C LYS A 108 -6.25 -9.22 -16.22
N GLY A 109 -6.27 -8.03 -15.60
CA GLY A 109 -7.50 -7.37 -15.17
C GLY A 109 -8.09 -7.89 -13.87
N GLU A 110 -7.44 -8.79 -13.18
CA GLU A 110 -7.89 -9.30 -11.88
C GLU A 110 -7.62 -8.33 -10.74
N VAL A 111 -8.35 -8.50 -9.65
CA VAL A 111 -8.16 -7.75 -8.41
C VAL A 111 -6.96 -8.33 -7.64
N PRO A 112 -5.95 -7.52 -7.27
CA PRO A 112 -4.77 -8.02 -6.56
C PRO A 112 -5.10 -8.80 -5.29
N GLN A 113 -6.04 -8.29 -4.48
CA GLN A 113 -6.48 -8.94 -3.25
C GLN A 113 -7.10 -10.31 -3.51
N THR A 114 -7.89 -10.44 -4.57
CA THR A 114 -8.50 -11.72 -4.97
C THR A 114 -7.44 -12.75 -5.38
N ILE A 115 -6.42 -12.32 -6.13
CA ILE A 115 -5.32 -13.22 -6.51
C ILE A 115 -4.55 -13.69 -5.27
N LEU A 116 -4.32 -12.80 -4.30
CA LEU A 116 -3.55 -13.10 -3.10
C LEU A 116 -4.29 -14.03 -2.14
N THR A 117 -5.59 -13.80 -1.93
CA THR A 117 -6.38 -14.49 -0.90
C THR A 117 -7.29 -15.60 -1.43
N GLY A 118 -7.57 -15.61 -2.72
CA GLY A 118 -8.56 -16.48 -3.35
C GLY A 118 -10.03 -16.07 -3.09
N HIS A 119 -10.26 -14.97 -2.36
CA HIS A 119 -11.59 -14.46 -2.04
C HIS A 119 -11.90 -13.18 -2.80
N THR A 120 -13.15 -12.98 -3.17
CA THR A 120 -13.60 -11.72 -3.78
C THR A 120 -13.36 -10.57 -2.82
N ALA A 121 -12.71 -9.52 -3.31
CA ALA A 121 -12.45 -8.33 -2.51
C ALA A 121 -13.76 -7.58 -2.20
N ASP A 122 -13.96 -7.22 -0.93
CA ASP A 122 -15.07 -6.37 -0.52
C ASP A 122 -14.72 -4.90 -0.79
N VAL A 123 -15.51 -4.26 -1.64
CA VAL A 123 -15.35 -2.84 -2.01
C VAL A 123 -16.46 -1.96 -1.44
N SER A 124 -17.41 -2.51 -0.69
CA SER A 124 -18.58 -1.79 -0.17
C SER A 124 -18.19 -0.56 0.65
N GLN A 125 -17.16 -0.68 1.47
CA GLN A 125 -16.63 0.41 2.31
C GLN A 125 -16.15 1.65 1.53
N PHE A 126 -15.86 1.53 0.22
CA PHE A 126 -15.42 2.67 -0.59
C PHE A 126 -16.59 3.47 -1.20
N TYR A 127 -17.80 2.96 -1.11
CA TYR A 127 -18.99 3.63 -1.64
C TYR A 127 -19.63 4.57 -0.63
N GLU A 128 -19.43 4.34 0.65
CA GLU A 128 -20.14 5.07 1.69
C GLU A 128 -19.54 6.44 1.98
N LEU A 129 -18.21 6.54 1.97
CA LEU A 129 -17.48 7.75 2.36
C LEU A 129 -16.33 8.07 1.41
N GLY A 130 -16.27 9.32 0.97
CA GLY A 130 -15.13 9.85 0.24
C GLY A 130 -13.96 10.24 1.14
N TRP A 131 -12.77 10.34 0.57
CA TRP A 131 -11.59 10.82 1.30
C TRP A 131 -11.81 12.24 1.82
N TYR A 132 -11.64 12.43 3.12
CA TYR A 132 -11.75 13.72 3.81
C TYR A 132 -13.14 14.38 3.65
N GLU A 133 -14.19 13.59 3.58
CA GLU A 133 -15.57 14.03 3.51
C GLU A 133 -16.12 14.36 4.91
N TRP A 134 -17.06 15.29 4.97
CA TRP A 134 -17.74 15.59 6.23
C TRP A 134 -18.69 14.47 6.62
N VAL A 135 -18.51 13.95 7.81
CA VAL A 135 -19.34 12.88 8.35
C VAL A 135 -19.89 13.26 9.70
N MET A 136 -21.11 12.83 9.97
CA MET A 136 -21.70 12.89 11.31
C MET A 136 -21.51 11.51 11.95
N TYR A 137 -20.84 11.46 13.07
CA TYR A 137 -20.58 10.22 13.80
C TYR A 137 -21.09 10.27 15.23
N HIS A 138 -21.46 9.12 15.78
CA HIS A 138 -21.91 8.98 17.14
C HIS A 138 -20.70 8.69 18.06
N ASP A 139 -20.45 9.59 19.01
CA ASP A 139 -19.45 9.39 20.04
C ASP A 139 -20.10 8.86 21.32
N SER A 140 -19.85 7.60 21.62
CA SER A 140 -20.39 6.94 22.82
C SER A 140 -19.76 7.41 24.13
N ALA A 141 -18.59 8.08 24.06
CA ALA A 141 -17.92 8.62 25.25
C ALA A 141 -18.55 9.92 25.75
N ILE A 142 -19.29 10.62 24.89
CA ILE A 142 -20.00 11.86 25.26
C ILE A 142 -21.29 11.50 26.03
N GLY A 143 -21.46 12.10 27.20
CA GLY A 143 -22.63 11.90 28.07
C GLY A 143 -23.58 13.06 28.06
N PHE A 144 -24.87 12.81 28.49
CA PHE A 144 -25.82 13.86 28.73
C PHE A 144 -25.20 14.94 29.66
N PRO A 145 -25.43 16.27 29.40
CA PRO A 145 -26.42 16.84 28.47
C PRO A 145 -25.89 17.12 27.05
N GLU A 146 -24.65 16.72 26.70
CA GLU A 146 -24.07 17.00 25.40
C GLU A 146 -24.65 16.07 24.33
N ASP A 147 -24.68 16.56 23.08
CA ASP A 147 -25.12 15.77 21.95
C ASP A 147 -24.04 14.74 21.60
N LYS A 148 -24.45 13.49 21.45
CA LYS A 148 -23.58 12.39 21.07
C LYS A 148 -23.23 12.38 19.59
N PHE A 149 -23.89 13.19 18.77
CA PHE A 149 -23.56 13.31 17.34
C PHE A 149 -22.56 14.43 17.11
N CYS A 150 -21.41 14.04 16.61
CA CYS A 150 -20.30 14.93 16.32
C CYS A 150 -20.08 15.03 14.82
N LEU A 151 -19.70 16.23 14.35
CA LEU A 151 -19.28 16.44 12.98
C LEU A 151 -17.77 16.28 12.90
N GLY A 152 -17.33 15.38 12.03
CA GLY A 152 -15.91 15.11 11.81
C GLY A 152 -15.54 15.09 10.32
N ARG A 153 -14.25 15.07 10.08
CA ARG A 153 -13.71 15.09 8.71
C ARG A 153 -12.37 14.35 8.64
#